data_94864ed914604852ff552954edcfac4e
#
_entry.id   94864ed914604852ff552954edcfac4e
#
_cell.length_a   1.000
_cell.length_b   1.000
_cell.length_c   1.000
_cell.angle_alpha   90.00
_cell.angle_beta   90.00
_cell.angle_gamma   90.00
#
_symmetry.space_group_name_H-M   'P 1'
#
loop_
_entity.id
_entity.type
_entity.pdbx_description
1 polymer ?
#
loop_
_entity_poly.entity_id
_entity_poly.type
_entity_poly.pdbx_seq_one_letter_code
_entity_poly.pdbx_strand_id
1 'polypeptide(L)'
;MIQTQPSARALLPLLVFLALFIGTGTWLTLQGVEFAFYQLPAPVAALPAVVLALLLGKDGFNQNLETFFKGVGDSNIMAMCLIYLLAGAFAAVAKATGGVDATVALGLSLIPGWCLLPGLFLISAFIATAMGTSMGTIGAVAPVALGVAQAAGIDPVLMAGTILSGAMFGDNLSIISDTTIAATRSQGCEMKDKFRENIKIAAPAAVLVILLYLTLGNVGDAPAPQGDIDLLKVMPYLLILGLALAGVNVFVVLGLGILCAGLVGMAAGYPLGQFSKDIYQGFTGMQEIFLLSMLIGGLGALMERQGGLAWISKRISALIARFTRQHNGEQNEKAAELGIAGVVGFTNVCTANNTVAIIVAAKVSRELAERHGVTPRRAASMLDIFSCVVQGLIPWGAQALLLGSIFALSPLAVVSMSIYPMALALSALAAIFIKHQWRQTA
;
A
#
# COMPACT_ATOMS: atom_id res chain seq x y z
N MET A 1 -17.28 -18.53 15.14
CA MET A 1 -16.07 -17.73 15.46
C MET A 1 -15.68 -18.05 16.89
N ILE A 2 -14.51 -18.63 17.11
CA ILE A 2 -13.96 -18.89 18.44
C ILE A 2 -13.73 -17.51 19.07
N GLN A 3 -14.34 -17.24 20.22
CA GLN A 3 -14.07 -16.02 20.97
C GLN A 3 -12.64 -16.13 21.53
N THR A 4 -11.70 -15.54 20.81
CA THR A 4 -10.30 -15.50 21.28
C THR A 4 -10.19 -14.56 22.47
N GLN A 5 -9.65 -15.03 23.58
CA GLN A 5 -9.44 -14.20 24.75
C GLN A 5 -8.40 -13.10 24.43
N PRO A 6 -8.71 -11.82 24.72
CA PRO A 6 -7.77 -10.73 24.45
C PRO A 6 -6.45 -10.91 25.17
N SER A 7 -5.33 -10.86 24.45
CA SER A 7 -3.99 -11.06 25.00
C SER A 7 -2.98 -10.06 24.45
N ALA A 8 -2.40 -9.22 25.34
CA ALA A 8 -1.32 -8.31 24.96
C ALA A 8 -0.04 -9.05 24.55
N ARG A 9 0.20 -10.25 25.12
CA ARG A 9 1.39 -11.07 24.82
C ARG A 9 1.45 -11.47 23.36
N ALA A 10 0.30 -11.61 22.69
CA ALA A 10 0.23 -11.94 21.28
C ALA A 10 0.80 -10.84 20.35
N LEU A 11 1.03 -9.63 20.84
CA LEU A 11 1.65 -8.54 20.10
C LEU A 11 3.18 -8.49 20.23
N LEU A 12 3.77 -9.25 21.20
CA LEU A 12 5.21 -9.26 21.42
C LEU A 12 6.01 -9.66 20.16
N PRO A 13 5.59 -10.65 19.36
CA PRO A 13 6.29 -11.01 18.13
C PRO A 13 6.42 -9.85 17.16
N LEU A 14 5.35 -9.07 16.96
CA LEU A 14 5.40 -7.88 16.11
C LEU A 14 6.39 -6.85 16.67
N LEU A 15 6.36 -6.61 17.97
CA LEU A 15 7.31 -5.66 18.61
C LEU A 15 8.76 -6.14 18.45
N VAL A 16 9.03 -7.44 18.51
CA VAL A 16 10.36 -8.01 18.25
C VAL A 16 10.78 -7.76 16.81
N PHE A 17 9.90 -8.04 15.84
CA PHE A 17 10.17 -7.73 14.43
C PHE A 17 10.51 -6.25 14.22
N LEU A 18 9.65 -5.35 14.73
CA LEU A 18 9.85 -3.90 14.57
C LEU A 18 11.13 -3.42 15.26
N ALA A 19 11.42 -3.91 16.46
CA ALA A 19 12.64 -3.57 17.18
C ALA A 19 13.89 -4.03 16.43
N LEU A 20 13.88 -5.22 15.85
CA LEU A 20 14.99 -5.73 15.04
C LEU A 20 15.12 -4.95 13.73
N PHE A 21 14.07 -4.82 12.96
CA PHE A 21 14.12 -4.21 11.63
C PHE A 21 14.38 -2.68 11.72
N ILE A 22 13.49 -1.95 12.41
CA ILE A 22 13.60 -0.49 12.55
C ILE A 22 14.76 -0.11 13.47
N GLY A 23 14.89 -0.82 14.61
CA GLY A 23 15.93 -0.54 15.60
C GLY A 23 17.33 -0.71 15.02
N THR A 24 17.61 -1.84 14.35
CA THR A 24 18.91 -2.09 13.70
C THR A 24 19.17 -1.09 12.58
N GLY A 25 18.19 -0.86 11.69
CA GLY A 25 18.33 0.09 10.60
C GLY A 25 18.62 1.50 11.09
N THR A 26 17.88 1.98 12.11
CA THR A 26 18.10 3.30 12.71
C THR A 26 19.46 3.39 13.41
N TRP A 27 19.83 2.38 14.18
CA TRP A 27 21.13 2.33 14.87
C TRP A 27 22.31 2.39 13.90
N LEU A 28 22.27 1.61 12.81
CA LEU A 28 23.30 1.63 11.77
C LEU A 28 23.33 2.97 11.01
N THR A 29 22.16 3.57 10.77
CA THR A 29 22.09 4.92 10.15
C THR A 29 22.78 5.97 11.02
N LEU A 30 22.57 5.92 12.34
CA LEU A 30 23.24 6.83 13.29
C LEU A 30 24.76 6.61 13.34
N GLN A 31 25.23 5.43 12.99
CA GLN A 31 26.67 5.12 12.85
C GLN A 31 27.25 5.51 11.48
N GLY A 32 26.44 6.06 10.58
CA GLY A 32 26.87 6.46 9.23
C GLY A 32 27.08 5.28 8.28
N VAL A 33 26.52 4.11 8.57
CA VAL A 33 26.61 2.94 7.67
C VAL A 33 25.75 3.18 6.44
N GLU A 34 26.34 3.10 5.26
CA GLU A 34 25.61 3.18 4.00
C GLU A 34 24.64 1.99 3.86
N PHE A 35 23.47 2.24 3.29
CA PHE A 35 22.41 1.22 3.12
C PHE A 35 22.05 0.50 4.42
N ALA A 36 22.02 1.22 5.54
CA ALA A 36 21.81 0.69 6.89
C ALA A 36 20.61 -0.30 7.03
N PHE A 37 19.48 0.00 6.36
CA PHE A 37 18.30 -0.87 6.38
C PHE A 37 18.41 -2.13 5.52
N TYR A 38 19.45 -2.25 4.67
CA TYR A 38 19.74 -3.45 3.89
C TYR A 38 20.75 -4.38 4.57
N GLN A 39 21.41 -3.92 5.65
CA GLN A 39 22.38 -4.75 6.39
C GLN A 39 21.70 -5.92 7.14
N LEU A 40 20.45 -5.74 7.58
CA LEU A 40 19.61 -6.81 8.12
C LEU A 40 18.39 -6.96 7.21
N PRO A 41 18.37 -7.95 6.29
CA PRO A 41 17.23 -8.19 5.44
C PRO A 41 15.94 -8.40 6.25
N ALA A 42 14.86 -7.75 5.83
CA ALA A 42 13.61 -7.75 6.59
C ALA A 42 13.03 -9.17 6.85
N PRO A 43 13.13 -10.16 5.92
CA PRO A 43 12.71 -11.53 6.21
C PRO A 43 13.53 -12.17 7.35
N VAL A 44 14.83 -11.87 7.44
CA VAL A 44 15.71 -12.37 8.52
C VAL A 44 15.29 -11.78 9.85
N ALA A 45 14.97 -10.46 9.89
CA ALA A 45 14.45 -9.81 11.08
C ALA A 45 13.08 -10.37 11.53
N ALA A 46 12.27 -10.89 10.60
CA ALA A 46 10.96 -11.48 10.89
C ALA A 46 11.06 -12.90 11.50
N LEU A 47 12.13 -13.67 11.24
CA LEU A 47 12.25 -15.06 11.72
C LEU A 47 12.16 -15.19 13.25
N PRO A 48 12.88 -14.41 14.07
CA PRO A 48 12.75 -14.49 15.53
C PRO A 48 11.32 -14.19 16.00
N ALA A 49 10.65 -13.27 15.35
CA ALA A 49 9.25 -12.93 15.65
C ALA A 49 8.31 -14.10 15.36
N VAL A 50 8.47 -14.76 14.22
CA VAL A 50 7.67 -15.95 13.85
C VAL A 50 7.92 -17.09 14.84
N VAL A 51 9.18 -17.38 15.18
CA VAL A 51 9.52 -18.42 16.17
C VAL A 51 8.88 -18.09 17.51
N LEU A 52 8.99 -16.85 17.97
CA LEU A 52 8.36 -16.41 19.22
C LEU A 52 6.84 -16.58 19.18
N ALA A 53 6.19 -16.19 18.07
CA ALA A 53 4.74 -16.33 17.90
C ALA A 53 4.29 -17.80 17.95
N LEU A 54 5.06 -18.71 17.33
CA LEU A 54 4.77 -20.15 17.37
C LEU A 54 4.89 -20.73 18.78
N LEU A 55 5.85 -20.25 19.58
CA LEU A 55 6.08 -20.70 20.96
C LEU A 55 5.10 -20.11 21.98
N LEU A 56 4.61 -18.89 21.75
CA LEU A 56 3.69 -18.20 22.67
C LEU A 56 2.24 -18.73 22.59
N GLY A 57 1.89 -19.44 21.54
CA GLY A 57 0.52 -19.93 21.33
C GLY A 57 0.14 -21.03 22.31
N LYS A 58 -1.06 -20.94 22.88
CA LYS A 58 -1.59 -21.88 23.87
C LYS A 58 -2.05 -23.22 23.26
N ASP A 59 -2.29 -23.26 21.97
CA ASP A 59 -2.90 -24.42 21.27
C ASP A 59 -1.90 -25.54 20.92
N GLY A 60 -0.65 -25.42 21.36
CA GLY A 60 0.43 -26.34 21.00
C GLY A 60 1.10 -25.99 19.65
N PHE A 61 2.35 -26.44 19.49
CA PHE A 61 3.19 -26.05 18.37
C PHE A 61 2.61 -26.40 16.99
N ASN A 62 2.11 -27.63 16.82
CA ASN A 62 1.55 -28.07 15.53
C ASN A 62 0.32 -27.26 15.11
N GLN A 63 -0.57 -26.94 16.04
CA GLN A 63 -1.74 -26.12 15.75
C GLN A 63 -1.38 -24.66 15.42
N ASN A 64 -0.37 -24.12 16.09
CA ASN A 64 0.17 -22.81 15.76
C ASN A 64 0.81 -22.81 14.37
N LEU A 65 1.54 -23.86 14.01
CA LEU A 65 2.14 -24.03 12.69
C LEU A 65 1.08 -24.12 11.58
N GLU A 66 -0.02 -24.85 11.81
CA GLU A 66 -1.15 -24.85 10.87
C GLU A 66 -1.79 -23.45 10.71
N THR A 67 -1.91 -22.71 11.81
CA THR A 67 -2.43 -21.35 11.78
C THR A 67 -1.49 -20.42 10.98
N PHE A 68 -0.20 -20.56 11.17
CA PHE A 68 0.82 -19.87 10.41
C PHE A 68 0.70 -20.16 8.91
N PHE A 69 0.61 -21.44 8.54
CA PHE A 69 0.46 -21.83 7.13
C PHE A 69 -0.85 -21.31 6.50
N LYS A 70 -1.94 -21.26 7.25
CA LYS A 70 -3.19 -20.62 6.78
C LYS A 70 -3.02 -19.14 6.53
N GLY A 71 -2.24 -18.44 7.37
CA GLY A 71 -1.92 -17.02 7.16
C GLY A 71 -1.00 -16.79 5.97
N VAL A 72 0.02 -17.65 5.78
CA VAL A 72 0.88 -17.63 4.59
C VAL A 72 0.07 -17.87 3.32
N GLY A 73 -0.85 -18.83 3.34
CA GLY A 73 -1.72 -19.19 2.21
C GLY A 73 -2.98 -18.34 2.08
N ASP A 74 -3.10 -17.23 2.80
CA ASP A 74 -4.20 -16.28 2.61
C ASP A 74 -4.21 -15.75 1.18
N SER A 75 -5.41 -15.66 0.58
CA SER A 75 -5.56 -15.29 -0.83
C SER A 75 -5.00 -13.91 -1.16
N ASN A 76 -5.10 -12.94 -0.23
CA ASN A 76 -4.55 -11.59 -0.44
C ASN A 76 -3.02 -11.61 -0.37
N ILE A 77 -2.44 -12.37 0.58
CA ILE A 77 -0.99 -12.51 0.71
C ILE A 77 -0.42 -13.17 -0.54
N MET A 78 -1.03 -14.27 -1.01
CA MET A 78 -0.59 -14.97 -2.22
C MET A 78 -0.77 -14.11 -3.49
N ALA A 79 -1.85 -13.34 -3.57
CA ALA A 79 -2.04 -12.40 -4.67
C ALA A 79 -0.94 -11.32 -4.70
N MET A 80 -0.59 -10.72 -3.55
CA MET A 80 0.52 -9.77 -3.46
C MET A 80 1.84 -10.41 -3.89
N CYS A 81 2.15 -11.62 -3.39
CA CYS A 81 3.34 -12.36 -3.76
C CYS A 81 3.44 -12.59 -5.28
N LEU A 82 2.34 -12.97 -5.92
CA LEU A 82 2.30 -13.15 -7.37
C LEU A 82 2.47 -11.83 -8.13
N ILE A 83 1.88 -10.73 -7.64
CA ILE A 83 2.07 -9.39 -8.23
C ILE A 83 3.55 -8.99 -8.18
N TYR A 84 4.26 -9.24 -7.08
CA TYR A 84 5.70 -8.96 -7.00
C TYR A 84 6.48 -9.68 -8.10
N LEU A 85 6.25 -10.98 -8.25
CA LEU A 85 6.97 -11.76 -9.27
C LEU A 85 6.68 -11.25 -10.68
N LEU A 86 5.41 -11.02 -11.00
CA LEU A 86 5.03 -10.53 -12.33
C LEU A 86 5.54 -9.09 -12.58
N ALA A 87 5.49 -8.21 -11.59
CA ALA A 87 6.01 -6.85 -11.71
C ALA A 87 7.54 -6.84 -11.89
N GLY A 88 8.26 -7.68 -11.14
CA GLY A 88 9.71 -7.84 -11.29
C GLY A 88 10.09 -8.39 -12.66
N ALA A 89 9.39 -9.42 -13.14
CA ALA A 89 9.60 -9.98 -14.47
C ALA A 89 9.34 -8.95 -15.57
N PHE A 90 8.23 -8.21 -15.48
CA PHE A 90 7.91 -7.15 -16.41
C PHE A 90 8.99 -6.07 -16.44
N ALA A 91 9.40 -5.57 -15.26
CA ALA A 91 10.45 -4.56 -15.16
C ALA A 91 11.78 -5.01 -15.78
N ALA A 92 12.21 -6.26 -15.51
CA ALA A 92 13.44 -6.82 -16.06
C ALA A 92 13.39 -6.95 -17.59
N VAL A 93 12.31 -7.54 -18.13
CA VAL A 93 12.15 -7.72 -19.58
C VAL A 93 11.99 -6.38 -20.29
N ALA A 94 11.16 -5.47 -19.80
CA ALA A 94 10.95 -4.16 -20.39
C ALA A 94 12.23 -3.31 -20.42
N LYS A 95 13.06 -3.43 -19.37
CA LYS A 95 14.40 -2.80 -19.34
C LYS A 95 15.33 -3.43 -20.38
N ALA A 96 15.43 -4.75 -20.43
CA ALA A 96 16.32 -5.46 -21.33
C ALA A 96 15.97 -5.26 -22.82
N THR A 97 14.68 -5.06 -23.15
CA THR A 97 14.20 -4.78 -24.52
C THR A 97 14.23 -3.29 -24.88
N GLY A 98 14.64 -2.39 -23.96
CA GLY A 98 14.66 -0.94 -24.19
C GLY A 98 13.29 -0.27 -24.12
N GLY A 99 12.26 -0.98 -23.64
CA GLY A 99 10.90 -0.46 -23.50
C GLY A 99 10.81 0.67 -22.46
N VAL A 100 11.58 0.57 -21.36
CA VAL A 100 11.67 1.62 -20.34
C VAL A 100 12.19 2.91 -20.96
N ASP A 101 13.35 2.85 -21.63
CA ASP A 101 14.03 4.04 -22.18
C ASP A 101 13.16 4.72 -23.25
N ALA A 102 12.54 3.94 -24.14
CA ALA A 102 11.63 4.47 -25.15
C ALA A 102 10.40 5.16 -24.55
N THR A 103 9.83 4.58 -23.48
CA THR A 103 8.65 5.14 -22.80
C THR A 103 9.01 6.41 -22.03
N VAL A 104 10.19 6.44 -21.40
CA VAL A 104 10.74 7.64 -20.73
C VAL A 104 10.97 8.76 -21.74
N ALA A 105 11.62 8.47 -22.87
CA ALA A 105 11.85 9.45 -23.94
C ALA A 105 10.53 10.03 -24.48
N LEU A 106 9.53 9.19 -24.73
CA LEU A 106 8.20 9.63 -25.14
C LEU A 106 7.55 10.52 -24.05
N GLY A 107 7.58 10.09 -22.79
CA GLY A 107 7.01 10.84 -21.67
C GLY A 107 7.64 12.23 -21.52
N LEU A 108 8.95 12.32 -21.56
CA LEU A 108 9.70 13.59 -21.47
C LEU A 108 9.50 14.50 -22.69
N SER A 109 9.18 13.95 -23.86
CA SER A 109 8.88 14.75 -25.05
C SER A 109 7.48 15.36 -25.01
N LEU A 110 6.53 14.75 -24.29
CA LEU A 110 5.13 15.15 -24.24
C LEU A 110 4.75 15.95 -22.99
N ILE A 111 5.43 15.68 -21.86
CA ILE A 111 5.08 16.23 -20.55
C ILE A 111 6.13 17.26 -20.15
N PRO A 112 5.75 18.53 -19.92
CA PRO A 112 6.68 19.53 -19.40
C PRO A 112 7.27 19.12 -18.04
N GLY A 113 8.53 19.46 -17.78
CA GLY A 113 9.24 19.05 -16.57
C GLY A 113 8.50 19.39 -15.27
N TRP A 114 7.90 20.57 -15.18
CA TRP A 114 7.11 21.00 -14.02
C TRP A 114 5.85 20.16 -13.76
N CYS A 115 5.37 19.43 -14.79
CA CYS A 115 4.15 18.61 -14.72
C CYS A 115 4.45 17.11 -14.50
N LEU A 116 5.71 16.70 -14.43
CA LEU A 116 6.09 15.27 -14.31
C LEU A 116 5.57 14.63 -13.01
N LEU A 117 5.80 15.26 -11.86
CA LEU A 117 5.31 14.73 -10.58
C LEU A 117 3.78 14.72 -10.49
N PRO A 118 3.06 15.84 -10.71
CA PRO A 118 1.61 15.82 -10.67
C PRO A 118 1.01 14.92 -11.77
N GLY A 119 1.63 14.83 -12.94
CA GLY A 119 1.20 13.94 -14.01
C GLY A 119 1.32 12.47 -13.64
N LEU A 120 2.45 12.04 -13.09
CA LEU A 120 2.66 10.67 -12.63
C LEU A 120 1.77 10.31 -11.42
N PHE A 121 1.53 11.27 -10.51
CA PHE A 121 0.53 11.10 -9.45
C PHE A 121 -0.86 10.82 -10.04
N LEU A 122 -1.32 11.62 -11.00
CA LEU A 122 -2.63 11.46 -11.64
C LEU A 122 -2.73 10.17 -12.45
N ILE A 123 -1.71 9.82 -13.23
CA ILE A 123 -1.67 8.56 -13.99
C ILE A 123 -1.79 7.37 -13.04
N SER A 124 -1.01 7.35 -11.97
CA SER A 124 -1.06 6.30 -10.94
C SER A 124 -2.44 6.25 -10.27
N ALA A 125 -3.04 7.41 -10.00
CA ALA A 125 -4.37 7.52 -9.42
C ALA A 125 -5.45 6.93 -10.33
N PHE A 126 -5.44 7.26 -11.62
CA PHE A 126 -6.40 6.72 -12.58
C PHE A 126 -6.26 5.21 -12.76
N ILE A 127 -5.04 4.72 -12.91
CA ILE A 127 -4.77 3.28 -13.04
C ILE A 127 -5.27 2.55 -11.79
N ALA A 128 -4.93 3.02 -10.60
CA ALA A 128 -5.33 2.39 -9.35
C ALA A 128 -6.86 2.39 -9.16
N THR A 129 -7.53 3.49 -9.55
CA THR A 129 -9.00 3.55 -9.52
C THR A 129 -9.63 2.53 -10.46
N ALA A 130 -9.08 2.39 -11.67
CA ALA A 130 -9.60 1.49 -12.71
C ALA A 130 -9.30 0.00 -12.41
N MET A 131 -8.10 -0.32 -11.92
CA MET A 131 -7.70 -1.68 -11.56
C MET A 131 -8.25 -2.14 -10.20
N GLY A 132 -8.58 -1.18 -9.33
CA GLY A 132 -9.00 -1.49 -7.96
C GLY A 132 -7.87 -2.01 -7.06
N THR A 133 -6.61 -1.69 -7.39
CA THR A 133 -5.45 -2.15 -6.62
C THR A 133 -4.26 -1.21 -6.72
N SER A 134 -3.78 -0.73 -5.57
CA SER A 134 -2.54 0.06 -5.48
C SER A 134 -1.31 -0.76 -5.86
N MET A 135 -1.28 -2.05 -5.49
CA MET A 135 -0.17 -2.94 -5.79
C MET A 135 0.05 -3.15 -7.29
N GLY A 136 -1.03 -3.45 -8.02
CA GLY A 136 -0.97 -3.64 -9.47
C GLY A 136 -0.52 -2.37 -10.20
N THR A 137 -0.98 -1.22 -9.74
CA THR A 137 -0.58 0.09 -10.25
C THR A 137 0.92 0.34 -10.07
N ILE A 138 1.43 0.12 -8.86
CA ILE A 138 2.86 0.28 -8.56
C ILE A 138 3.68 -0.65 -9.46
N GLY A 139 3.30 -1.92 -9.58
CA GLY A 139 3.99 -2.89 -10.44
C GLY A 139 4.06 -2.47 -11.91
N ALA A 140 3.02 -1.81 -12.41
CA ALA A 140 2.96 -1.35 -13.80
C ALA A 140 3.72 -0.03 -14.03
N VAL A 141 3.64 0.93 -13.10
CA VAL A 141 4.10 2.32 -13.31
C VAL A 141 5.52 2.55 -12.77
N ALA A 142 5.90 1.90 -11.68
CA ALA A 142 7.13 2.18 -10.97
C ALA A 142 8.42 2.03 -11.84
N PRO A 143 8.55 1.05 -12.75
CA PRO A 143 9.74 0.94 -13.59
C PRO A 143 9.94 2.15 -14.52
N VAL A 144 8.85 2.66 -15.12
CA VAL A 144 8.89 3.88 -15.96
C VAL A 144 9.18 5.11 -15.11
N ALA A 145 8.52 5.22 -13.94
CA ALA A 145 8.72 6.34 -13.05
C ALA A 145 10.18 6.45 -12.57
N LEU A 146 10.83 5.32 -12.29
CA LEU A 146 12.27 5.28 -11.98
C LEU A 146 13.11 5.80 -13.15
N GLY A 147 12.81 5.36 -14.38
CA GLY A 147 13.50 5.85 -15.58
C GLY A 147 13.29 7.36 -15.79
N VAL A 148 12.05 7.86 -15.60
CA VAL A 148 11.75 9.31 -15.65
C VAL A 148 12.53 10.06 -14.58
N ALA A 149 12.60 9.56 -13.34
CA ALA A 149 13.35 10.19 -12.26
C ALA A 149 14.83 10.33 -12.61
N GLN A 150 15.44 9.25 -13.14
CA GLN A 150 16.84 9.24 -13.55
C GLN A 150 17.12 10.18 -14.72
N ALA A 151 16.27 10.17 -15.74
CA ALA A 151 16.46 10.99 -16.94
C ALA A 151 16.19 12.50 -16.69
N ALA A 152 15.20 12.82 -15.83
CA ALA A 152 14.86 14.20 -15.50
C ALA A 152 15.62 14.77 -14.28
N GLY A 153 16.47 13.97 -13.62
CA GLY A 153 17.20 14.40 -12.42
C GLY A 153 16.31 14.63 -11.19
N ILE A 154 15.16 13.96 -11.13
CA ILE A 154 14.24 14.02 -9.98
C ILE A 154 14.74 13.06 -8.89
N ASP A 155 14.69 13.50 -7.63
CA ASP A 155 15.02 12.64 -6.50
C ASP A 155 14.18 11.34 -6.54
N PRO A 156 14.83 10.16 -6.59
CA PRO A 156 14.13 8.87 -6.62
C PRO A 156 13.20 8.66 -5.42
N VAL A 157 13.52 9.20 -4.24
CA VAL A 157 12.67 9.10 -3.04
C VAL A 157 11.36 9.86 -3.24
N LEU A 158 11.45 11.08 -3.77
CA LEU A 158 10.27 11.89 -4.08
C LEU A 158 9.42 11.24 -5.18
N MET A 159 10.05 10.67 -6.21
CA MET A 159 9.34 9.96 -7.28
C MET A 159 8.62 8.72 -6.77
N ALA A 160 9.29 7.88 -5.97
CA ALA A 160 8.67 6.70 -5.35
C ALA A 160 7.49 7.09 -4.47
N GLY A 161 7.63 8.13 -3.64
CA GLY A 161 6.54 8.70 -2.83
C GLY A 161 5.37 9.23 -3.67
N THR A 162 5.65 9.80 -4.84
CA THR A 162 4.64 10.27 -5.80
C THR A 162 3.81 9.11 -6.35
N ILE A 163 4.45 8.03 -6.78
CA ILE A 163 3.77 6.83 -7.28
C ILE A 163 2.94 6.18 -6.18
N LEU A 164 3.51 6.03 -4.97
CA LEU A 164 2.78 5.53 -3.80
C LEU A 164 1.54 6.39 -3.52
N SER A 165 1.71 7.70 -3.51
CA SER A 165 0.63 8.67 -3.25
C SER A 165 -0.51 8.53 -4.26
N GLY A 166 -0.20 8.45 -5.56
CA GLY A 166 -1.19 8.28 -6.62
C GLY A 166 -1.90 6.93 -6.53
N ALA A 167 -1.15 5.85 -6.32
CA ALA A 167 -1.71 4.51 -6.17
C ALA A 167 -2.67 4.42 -4.95
N MET A 168 -2.31 5.02 -3.82
CA MET A 168 -3.16 5.07 -2.62
C MET A 168 -4.40 5.93 -2.81
N PHE A 169 -4.31 7.06 -3.53
CA PHE A 169 -5.47 7.88 -3.87
C PHE A 169 -6.47 7.10 -4.72
N GLY A 170 -6.00 6.42 -5.77
CA GLY A 170 -6.85 5.66 -6.66
C GLY A 170 -7.51 4.46 -5.97
N ASP A 171 -6.77 3.73 -5.13
CA ASP A 171 -7.29 2.61 -4.33
C ASP A 171 -8.39 3.08 -3.37
N ASN A 172 -8.18 4.20 -2.67
CA ASN A 172 -9.15 4.80 -1.76
C ASN A 172 -10.46 5.25 -2.47
N LEU A 173 -10.38 5.69 -3.72
CA LEU A 173 -11.54 6.10 -4.52
C LEU A 173 -12.09 5.01 -5.45
N SER A 174 -11.44 3.85 -5.56
CA SER A 174 -11.95 2.76 -6.38
C SER A 174 -13.29 2.22 -5.85
N ILE A 175 -14.22 1.95 -6.78
CA ILE A 175 -15.51 1.32 -6.46
C ILE A 175 -15.35 -0.21 -6.41
N ILE A 176 -14.34 -0.75 -7.07
CA ILE A 176 -14.16 -2.20 -7.26
C ILE A 176 -13.02 -2.79 -6.41
N SER A 177 -12.32 -1.98 -5.60
CA SER A 177 -11.23 -2.48 -4.77
C SER A 177 -11.71 -3.42 -3.66
N ASP A 178 -10.85 -4.35 -3.27
CA ASP A 178 -11.12 -5.30 -2.18
C ASP A 178 -11.40 -4.57 -0.86
N THR A 179 -10.73 -3.44 -0.62
CA THR A 179 -10.97 -2.59 0.55
C THR A 179 -12.36 -1.98 0.54
N THR A 180 -12.82 -1.52 -0.63
CA THR A 180 -14.19 -1.00 -0.81
C THR A 180 -15.23 -2.08 -0.52
N ILE A 181 -15.04 -3.27 -1.10
CA ILE A 181 -15.96 -4.40 -0.90
C ILE A 181 -15.98 -4.80 0.57
N ALA A 182 -14.82 -4.95 1.21
CA ALA A 182 -14.71 -5.31 2.62
C ALA A 182 -15.37 -4.26 3.54
N ALA A 183 -15.08 -2.97 3.34
CA ALA A 183 -15.64 -1.90 4.15
C ALA A 183 -17.17 -1.80 4.00
N THR A 184 -17.67 -1.77 2.77
CA THR A 184 -19.10 -1.55 2.51
C THR A 184 -19.97 -2.73 2.94
N ARG A 185 -19.57 -3.97 2.60
CA ARG A 185 -20.30 -5.17 3.01
C ARG A 185 -20.30 -5.35 4.53
N SER A 186 -19.19 -5.06 5.20
CA SER A 186 -19.11 -5.19 6.64
C SER A 186 -20.00 -4.20 7.39
N GLN A 187 -20.23 -3.02 6.84
CA GLN A 187 -21.05 -1.97 7.45
C GLN A 187 -22.50 -1.95 6.91
N GLY A 188 -22.81 -2.71 5.86
CA GLY A 188 -24.15 -2.80 5.29
C GLY A 188 -24.57 -1.57 4.48
N CYS A 189 -23.65 -0.99 3.70
CA CYS A 189 -23.92 0.13 2.79
C CYS A 189 -23.47 -0.19 1.36
N GLU A 190 -23.88 0.63 0.39
CA GLU A 190 -23.51 0.47 -1.00
C GLU A 190 -22.08 1.05 -1.28
N MET A 191 -21.40 0.50 -2.30
CA MET A 191 -20.07 0.99 -2.72
C MET A 191 -20.12 2.46 -3.15
N LYS A 192 -21.23 2.88 -3.79
CA LYS A 192 -21.44 4.29 -4.19
C LYS A 192 -21.50 5.24 -2.99
N ASP A 193 -22.06 4.79 -1.86
CA ASP A 193 -22.15 5.60 -0.65
C ASP A 193 -20.78 5.86 -0.06
N LYS A 194 -19.92 4.84 0.01
CA LYS A 194 -18.53 4.96 0.43
C LYS A 194 -17.77 5.93 -0.49
N PHE A 195 -17.90 5.77 -1.81
CA PHE A 195 -17.25 6.67 -2.78
C PHE A 195 -17.65 8.13 -2.55
N ARG A 196 -18.95 8.41 -2.37
CA ARG A 196 -19.46 9.77 -2.11
C ARG A 196 -18.94 10.39 -0.80
N GLU A 197 -18.73 9.58 0.21
CA GLU A 197 -18.12 10.06 1.47
C GLU A 197 -16.61 10.25 1.31
N ASN A 198 -15.91 9.31 0.68
CA ASN A 198 -14.47 9.37 0.52
C ASN A 198 -14.03 10.55 -0.36
N ILE A 199 -14.72 10.84 -1.47
CA ILE A 199 -14.33 11.92 -2.37
C ILE A 199 -14.32 13.29 -1.67
N LYS A 200 -15.21 13.53 -0.70
CA LYS A 200 -15.25 14.77 0.07
C LYS A 200 -14.01 14.97 0.94
N ILE A 201 -13.36 13.90 1.33
CA ILE A 201 -12.17 13.89 2.18
C ILE A 201 -10.90 13.77 1.33
N ALA A 202 -10.94 12.90 0.32
CA ALA A 202 -9.82 12.60 -0.54
C ALA A 202 -9.51 13.73 -1.53
N ALA A 203 -10.54 14.40 -2.09
CA ALA A 203 -10.31 15.45 -3.08
C ALA A 203 -9.54 16.67 -2.53
N PRO A 204 -9.86 17.23 -1.33
CA PRO A 204 -9.04 18.30 -0.76
C PRO A 204 -7.59 17.86 -0.51
N ALA A 205 -7.37 16.63 -0.05
CA ALA A 205 -6.03 16.09 0.13
C ALA A 205 -5.29 15.98 -1.21
N ALA A 206 -5.94 15.47 -2.26
CA ALA A 206 -5.34 15.35 -3.59
C ALA A 206 -4.99 16.70 -4.20
N VAL A 207 -5.86 17.71 -4.08
CA VAL A 207 -5.58 19.08 -4.54
C VAL A 207 -4.35 19.64 -3.85
N LEU A 208 -4.26 19.49 -2.51
CA LEU A 208 -3.08 19.91 -1.77
C LEU A 208 -1.80 19.21 -2.26
N VAL A 209 -1.87 17.91 -2.51
CA VAL A 209 -0.74 17.10 -3.00
C VAL A 209 -0.31 17.55 -4.40
N ILE A 210 -1.26 17.79 -5.30
CA ILE A 210 -0.97 18.29 -6.65
C ILE A 210 -0.26 19.65 -6.58
N LEU A 211 -0.75 20.57 -5.73
CA LEU A 211 -0.13 21.88 -5.54
C LEU A 211 1.30 21.75 -4.97
N LEU A 212 1.51 20.84 -4.03
CA LEU A 212 2.86 20.54 -3.51
C LEU A 212 3.78 19.98 -4.59
N TYR A 213 3.30 19.03 -5.41
CA TYR A 213 4.09 18.48 -6.51
C TYR A 213 4.43 19.50 -7.59
N LEU A 214 3.55 20.49 -7.85
CA LEU A 214 3.86 21.60 -8.75
C LEU A 214 5.01 22.48 -8.22
N THR A 215 5.16 22.60 -6.89
CA THR A 215 6.24 23.36 -6.28
C THR A 215 7.54 22.54 -6.13
N LEU A 216 7.42 21.26 -5.75
CA LEU A 216 8.55 20.36 -5.54
C LEU A 216 9.16 19.83 -6.84
N GLY A 217 8.32 19.70 -7.89
CA GLY A 217 8.70 19.17 -9.20
C GLY A 217 9.24 20.22 -10.17
N ASN A 218 9.66 21.39 -9.66
CA ASN A 218 10.24 22.42 -10.52
C ASN A 218 11.67 22.00 -10.95
N VAL A 219 11.71 20.94 -11.76
CA VAL A 219 12.87 20.53 -12.52
C VAL A 219 12.97 21.56 -13.64
N GLY A 220 14.06 22.33 -13.69
CA GLY A 220 14.35 23.20 -14.84
C GLY A 220 14.16 22.42 -16.16
N ASP A 221 14.39 23.03 -17.28
CA ASP A 221 14.19 22.39 -18.58
C ASP A 221 14.69 20.94 -18.53
N ALA A 222 13.75 19.97 -18.51
CA ALA A 222 14.12 18.55 -18.54
C ALA A 222 15.00 18.32 -19.76
N PRO A 223 16.12 17.60 -19.66
CA PRO A 223 16.98 17.38 -20.80
C PRO A 223 16.14 16.83 -21.96
N ALA A 224 16.32 17.44 -23.15
CA ALA A 224 15.62 16.96 -24.33
C ALA A 224 15.95 15.46 -24.51
N PRO A 225 14.93 14.60 -24.80
CA PRO A 225 15.16 13.19 -24.98
C PRO A 225 16.23 12.97 -26.05
N GLN A 226 17.29 12.24 -25.72
CA GLN A 226 18.33 11.90 -26.64
C GLN A 226 17.94 10.63 -27.41
N GLY A 227 17.64 10.75 -28.70
CA GLY A 227 17.41 9.64 -29.61
C GLY A 227 16.01 9.58 -30.24
N ASP A 228 15.89 8.75 -31.26
CA ASP A 228 14.61 8.50 -31.94
C ASP A 228 13.70 7.66 -31.03
N ILE A 229 12.45 8.10 -30.89
CA ILE A 229 11.43 7.41 -30.10
C ILE A 229 10.94 6.19 -30.88
N ASP A 230 11.35 5.00 -30.45
CA ASP A 230 10.85 3.74 -31.01
C ASP A 230 9.49 3.37 -30.42
N LEU A 231 8.42 3.76 -31.10
CA LEU A 231 7.04 3.51 -30.67
C LEU A 231 6.72 2.02 -30.50
N LEU A 232 7.42 1.11 -31.19
CA LEU A 232 7.20 -0.31 -31.02
C LEU A 232 7.66 -0.77 -29.63
N LYS A 233 8.75 -0.23 -29.11
CA LYS A 233 9.24 -0.53 -27.76
C LYS A 233 8.36 0.08 -26.66
N VAL A 234 7.56 1.11 -26.96
CA VAL A 234 6.59 1.70 -26.02
C VAL A 234 5.32 0.85 -25.91
N MET A 235 5.01 0.03 -26.93
CA MET A 235 3.76 -0.75 -27.00
C MET A 235 3.44 -1.59 -25.74
N PRO A 236 4.38 -2.27 -25.07
CA PRO A 236 4.08 -3.01 -23.84
C PRO A 236 3.49 -2.14 -22.73
N TYR A 237 3.99 -0.91 -22.57
CA TYR A 237 3.48 0.04 -21.59
C TYR A 237 2.12 0.61 -21.98
N LEU A 238 1.90 0.92 -23.27
CA LEU A 238 0.59 1.33 -23.76
C LEU A 238 -0.45 0.23 -23.59
N LEU A 239 -0.08 -1.03 -23.83
CA LEU A 239 -0.94 -2.19 -23.61
C LEU A 239 -1.31 -2.31 -22.11
N ILE A 240 -0.33 -2.26 -21.21
CA ILE A 240 -0.56 -2.30 -19.75
C ILE A 240 -1.49 -1.18 -19.34
N LEU A 241 -1.20 0.06 -19.75
CA LEU A 241 -2.00 1.23 -19.42
C LEU A 241 -3.43 1.09 -19.93
N GLY A 242 -3.61 0.70 -21.20
CA GLY A 242 -4.92 0.50 -21.80
C GLY A 242 -5.75 -0.57 -21.11
N LEU A 243 -5.15 -1.74 -20.84
CA LEU A 243 -5.83 -2.83 -20.13
C LEU A 243 -6.15 -2.46 -18.69
N ALA A 244 -5.24 -1.76 -18.00
CA ALA A 244 -5.45 -1.30 -16.63
C ALA A 244 -6.60 -0.28 -16.56
N LEU A 245 -6.65 0.70 -17.47
CA LEU A 245 -7.74 1.66 -17.56
C LEU A 245 -9.08 1.00 -17.95
N ALA A 246 -9.05 -0.11 -18.68
CA ALA A 246 -10.22 -0.93 -18.97
C ALA A 246 -10.68 -1.77 -17.77
N GLY A 247 -9.98 -1.73 -16.63
CA GLY A 247 -10.32 -2.49 -15.43
C GLY A 247 -10.00 -3.99 -15.53
N VAL A 248 -9.08 -4.39 -16.41
CA VAL A 248 -8.64 -5.79 -16.55
C VAL A 248 -7.85 -6.20 -15.32
N ASN A 249 -7.99 -7.46 -14.93
CA ASN A 249 -7.31 -8.02 -13.75
C ASN A 249 -5.78 -7.87 -13.86
N VAL A 250 -5.13 -7.44 -12.76
CA VAL A 250 -3.69 -7.13 -12.70
C VAL A 250 -2.79 -8.28 -13.15
N PHE A 251 -3.14 -9.53 -12.85
CA PHE A 251 -2.35 -10.70 -13.27
C PHE A 251 -2.33 -10.84 -14.81
N VAL A 252 -3.48 -10.59 -15.45
CA VAL A 252 -3.60 -10.59 -16.91
C VAL A 252 -2.85 -9.41 -17.51
N VAL A 253 -2.99 -8.22 -16.92
CA VAL A 253 -2.31 -6.99 -17.37
C VAL A 253 -0.79 -7.19 -17.37
N LEU A 254 -0.21 -7.61 -16.24
CA LEU A 254 1.24 -7.82 -16.13
C LEU A 254 1.71 -8.99 -16.97
N GLY A 255 0.97 -10.11 -17.02
CA GLY A 255 1.30 -11.27 -17.84
C GLY A 255 1.34 -10.93 -19.34
N LEU A 256 0.33 -10.22 -19.84
CA LEU A 256 0.30 -9.76 -21.23
C LEU A 256 1.38 -8.71 -21.51
N GLY A 257 1.70 -7.86 -20.53
CA GLY A 257 2.81 -6.90 -20.60
C GLY A 257 4.15 -7.60 -20.80
N ILE A 258 4.44 -8.65 -20.02
CA ILE A 258 5.67 -9.46 -20.14
C ILE A 258 5.75 -10.11 -21.54
N LEU A 259 4.66 -10.74 -21.99
CA LEU A 259 4.61 -11.38 -23.30
C LEU A 259 4.80 -10.37 -24.43
N CYS A 260 4.12 -9.23 -24.36
CA CYS A 260 4.25 -8.17 -25.37
C CYS A 260 5.69 -7.62 -25.41
N ALA A 261 6.30 -7.33 -24.27
CA ALA A 261 7.69 -6.85 -24.19
C ALA A 261 8.67 -7.88 -24.76
N GLY A 262 8.45 -9.17 -24.47
CA GLY A 262 9.24 -10.26 -25.03
C GLY A 262 9.10 -10.36 -26.56
N LEU A 263 7.86 -10.32 -27.10
CA LEU A 263 7.60 -10.39 -28.54
C LEU A 263 8.20 -9.19 -29.28
N VAL A 264 8.04 -7.97 -28.76
CA VAL A 264 8.64 -6.77 -29.35
C VAL A 264 10.17 -6.88 -29.34
N GLY A 265 10.74 -7.33 -28.23
CA GLY A 265 12.17 -7.56 -28.11
C GLY A 265 12.67 -8.61 -29.12
N MET A 266 11.98 -9.76 -29.25
CA MET A 266 12.34 -10.81 -30.21
C MET A 266 12.28 -10.31 -31.65
N ALA A 267 11.32 -9.46 -31.99
CA ALA A 267 11.27 -8.82 -33.30
C ALA A 267 12.49 -7.91 -33.58
N ALA A 268 13.12 -7.40 -32.52
CA ALA A 268 14.36 -6.62 -32.56
C ALA A 268 15.63 -7.46 -32.36
N GLY A 269 15.51 -8.80 -32.38
CA GLY A 269 16.67 -9.72 -32.25
C GLY A 269 16.99 -10.17 -30.81
N TYR A 270 16.11 -9.89 -29.84
CA TYR A 270 16.28 -10.33 -28.45
C TYR A 270 16.06 -11.86 -28.34
N PRO A 271 17.05 -12.64 -27.83
CA PRO A 271 16.96 -14.08 -27.85
C PRO A 271 15.94 -14.64 -26.85
N LEU A 272 15.19 -15.68 -27.24
CA LEU A 272 14.24 -16.36 -26.35
C LEU A 272 14.91 -16.87 -25.05
N GLY A 273 16.15 -17.38 -25.15
CA GLY A 273 16.90 -17.82 -23.97
C GLY A 273 17.21 -16.68 -23.00
N GLN A 274 17.44 -15.46 -23.51
CA GLN A 274 17.64 -14.28 -22.68
C GLN A 274 16.32 -13.81 -22.04
N PHE A 275 15.22 -13.84 -22.80
CA PHE A 275 13.88 -13.57 -22.28
C PHE A 275 13.55 -14.41 -21.04
N SER A 276 13.81 -15.71 -21.09
CA SER A 276 13.60 -16.60 -19.94
C SER A 276 14.49 -16.25 -18.75
N LYS A 277 15.76 -15.91 -19.00
CA LYS A 277 16.71 -15.50 -17.94
C LYS A 277 16.30 -14.20 -17.28
N ASP A 278 15.84 -13.22 -18.06
CA ASP A 278 15.45 -11.92 -17.53
C ASP A 278 14.15 -11.99 -16.72
N ILE A 279 13.19 -12.85 -17.12
CA ILE A 279 12.02 -13.18 -16.28
C ILE A 279 12.49 -13.72 -14.92
N TYR A 280 13.39 -14.72 -14.94
CA TYR A 280 13.88 -15.34 -13.70
C TYR A 280 14.68 -14.34 -12.85
N GLN A 281 15.47 -13.47 -13.46
CA GLN A 281 16.17 -12.39 -12.75
C GLN A 281 15.17 -11.43 -12.11
N GLY A 282 14.08 -11.10 -12.79
CA GLY A 282 12.98 -10.30 -12.23
C GLY A 282 12.34 -10.96 -11.00
N PHE A 283 12.13 -12.27 -11.02
CA PHE A 283 11.65 -13.03 -9.84
C PHE A 283 12.64 -12.95 -8.68
N THR A 284 13.93 -13.15 -8.97
CA THR A 284 15.00 -13.09 -7.95
C THR A 284 15.07 -11.70 -7.32
N GLY A 285 14.89 -10.63 -8.10
CA GLY A 285 14.85 -9.25 -7.58
C GLY A 285 13.72 -8.99 -6.59
N MET A 286 12.64 -9.80 -6.64
CA MET A 286 11.48 -9.67 -5.75
C MET A 286 11.47 -10.68 -4.60
N GLN A 287 12.49 -11.52 -4.49
CA GLN A 287 12.51 -12.63 -3.52
C GLN A 287 12.41 -12.15 -2.06
N GLU A 288 13.07 -11.06 -1.71
CA GLU A 288 13.07 -10.55 -0.33
C GLU A 288 11.67 -10.15 0.11
N ILE A 289 10.97 -9.35 -0.71
CA ILE A 289 9.62 -8.88 -0.37
C ILE A 289 8.59 -10.02 -0.42
N PHE A 290 8.79 -11.00 -1.30
CA PHE A 290 7.99 -12.21 -1.37
C PHE A 290 8.08 -13.00 -0.05
N LEU A 291 9.29 -13.29 0.41
CA LEU A 291 9.52 -14.01 1.67
C LEU A 291 8.97 -13.23 2.87
N LEU A 292 9.22 -11.92 2.93
CA LEU A 292 8.73 -11.09 4.02
C LEU A 292 7.19 -11.10 4.08
N SER A 293 6.51 -10.94 2.95
CA SER A 293 5.04 -10.93 2.92
C SER A 293 4.43 -12.23 3.40
N MET A 294 5.02 -13.38 3.02
CA MET A 294 4.62 -14.69 3.53
C MET A 294 4.79 -14.78 5.07
N LEU A 295 5.95 -14.36 5.59
CA LEU A 295 6.25 -14.42 7.03
C LEU A 295 5.32 -13.49 7.83
N ILE A 296 5.06 -12.27 7.35
CA ILE A 296 4.16 -11.32 8.01
C ILE A 296 2.70 -11.79 7.92
N GLY A 297 2.27 -12.38 6.80
CA GLY A 297 0.94 -12.99 6.67
C GLY A 297 0.70 -14.09 7.70
N GLY A 298 1.65 -15.01 7.84
CA GLY A 298 1.61 -16.06 8.85
C GLY A 298 1.66 -15.52 10.29
N LEU A 299 2.51 -14.52 10.54
CA LEU A 299 2.59 -13.82 11.83
C LEU A 299 1.29 -13.13 12.21
N GLY A 300 0.64 -12.45 11.24
CA GLY A 300 -0.65 -11.80 11.42
C GLY A 300 -1.74 -12.77 11.84
N ALA A 301 -1.83 -13.93 11.18
CA ALA A 301 -2.79 -14.97 11.52
C ALA A 301 -2.57 -15.56 12.93
N LEU A 302 -1.30 -15.74 13.34
CA LEU A 302 -0.96 -16.16 14.71
C LEU A 302 -1.39 -15.10 15.74
N MET A 303 -1.09 -13.83 15.50
CA MET A 303 -1.47 -12.74 16.40
C MET A 303 -2.98 -12.63 16.55
N GLU A 304 -3.73 -12.78 15.44
CA GLU A 304 -5.19 -12.78 15.46
C GLU A 304 -5.72 -13.94 16.32
N ARG A 305 -5.29 -15.17 16.04
CA ARG A 305 -5.72 -16.37 16.77
C ARG A 305 -5.36 -16.32 18.24
N GLN A 306 -4.22 -15.77 18.60
CA GLN A 306 -3.75 -15.62 19.99
C GLN A 306 -4.40 -14.45 20.74
N GLY A 307 -5.31 -13.71 20.10
CA GLY A 307 -6.10 -12.66 20.71
C GLY A 307 -5.43 -11.28 20.76
N GLY A 308 -4.35 -11.06 20.00
CA GLY A 308 -3.67 -9.77 19.93
C GLY A 308 -4.58 -8.68 19.37
N LEU A 309 -5.23 -8.94 18.25
CA LEU A 309 -6.16 -8.00 17.62
C LEU A 309 -7.41 -7.75 18.49
N ALA A 310 -7.92 -8.80 19.17
CA ALA A 310 -9.01 -8.67 20.13
C ALA A 310 -8.63 -7.78 21.32
N TRP A 311 -7.37 -7.85 21.78
CA TRP A 311 -6.87 -6.99 22.86
C TRP A 311 -6.81 -5.53 22.43
N ILE A 312 -6.30 -5.23 21.23
CA ILE A 312 -6.27 -3.87 20.65
C ILE A 312 -7.70 -3.31 20.60
N SER A 313 -8.63 -4.06 19.99
CA SER A 313 -10.04 -3.67 19.87
C SER A 313 -10.67 -3.37 21.23
N LYS A 314 -10.43 -4.23 22.23
CA LYS A 314 -10.93 -4.04 23.61
C LYS A 314 -10.36 -2.78 24.26
N ARG A 315 -9.05 -2.51 24.08
CA ARG A 315 -8.41 -1.32 24.66
C ARG A 315 -8.93 -0.03 24.05
N ILE A 316 -9.07 0.02 22.73
CA ILE A 316 -9.62 1.19 22.03
C ILE A 316 -11.08 1.41 22.45
N SER A 317 -11.91 0.38 22.48
CA SER A 317 -13.31 0.49 22.93
C SER A 317 -13.41 0.99 24.40
N ALA A 318 -12.54 0.51 25.29
CA ALA A 318 -12.49 0.97 26.66
C ALA A 318 -12.05 2.44 26.78
N LEU A 319 -11.10 2.88 25.94
CA LEU A 319 -10.67 4.27 25.90
C LEU A 319 -11.82 5.18 25.45
N ILE A 320 -12.54 4.80 24.38
CA ILE A 320 -13.71 5.55 23.90
C ILE A 320 -14.79 5.64 24.97
N ALA A 321 -15.11 4.50 25.63
CA ALA A 321 -16.10 4.47 26.70
C ALA A 321 -15.72 5.40 27.88
N ARG A 322 -14.42 5.55 28.16
CA ARG A 322 -13.93 6.48 29.20
C ARG A 322 -14.14 7.94 28.79
N PHE A 323 -13.82 8.29 27.54
CA PHE A 323 -14.06 9.65 27.01
C PHE A 323 -15.56 9.98 26.93
N THR A 324 -16.41 9.02 26.56
CA THR A 324 -17.86 9.23 26.46
C THR A 324 -18.51 9.39 27.84
N ARG A 325 -18.04 8.67 28.88
CA ARG A 325 -18.55 8.82 30.25
C ARG A 325 -18.28 10.22 30.84
N GLN A 326 -17.18 10.87 30.44
CA GLN A 326 -16.85 12.23 30.88
C GLN A 326 -17.76 13.31 30.27
N HIS A 327 -18.56 12.97 29.24
CA HIS A 327 -19.48 13.88 28.52
C HIS A 327 -20.94 13.47 28.68
N ASN A 328 -21.39 13.10 29.87
CA ASN A 328 -22.79 12.80 30.25
C ASN A 328 -23.52 11.73 29.41
N GLY A 329 -22.81 10.78 28.78
CA GLY A 329 -23.43 9.66 28.08
C GLY A 329 -24.09 10.00 26.73
N GLU A 330 -23.95 11.24 26.25
CA GLU A 330 -24.41 11.64 24.92
C GLU A 330 -23.69 10.89 23.80
N GLN A 331 -24.42 10.65 22.71
CA GLN A 331 -23.86 10.04 21.51
C GLN A 331 -22.68 10.87 21.00
N ASN A 332 -21.46 10.34 21.11
CA ASN A 332 -20.25 11.03 20.68
C ASN A 332 -19.74 10.44 19.35
N GLU A 333 -20.32 10.92 18.24
CA GLU A 333 -19.93 10.50 16.90
C GLU A 333 -18.41 10.67 16.65
N LYS A 334 -17.79 11.78 17.15
CA LYS A 334 -16.35 12.03 16.99
C LYS A 334 -15.50 10.95 17.64
N ALA A 335 -15.83 10.59 18.87
CA ALA A 335 -15.09 9.54 19.58
C ALA A 335 -15.24 8.18 18.88
N ALA A 336 -16.40 7.90 18.32
CA ALA A 336 -16.63 6.67 17.57
C ALA A 336 -15.86 6.67 16.24
N GLU A 337 -15.87 7.76 15.46
CA GLU A 337 -15.10 7.88 14.22
C GLU A 337 -13.58 7.73 14.49
N LEU A 338 -13.04 8.38 15.52
CA LEU A 338 -11.64 8.20 15.96
C LEU A 338 -11.36 6.79 16.45
N GLY A 339 -12.34 6.16 17.10
CA GLY A 339 -12.23 4.77 17.52
C GLY A 339 -12.16 3.79 16.36
N ILE A 340 -12.99 3.98 15.34
CA ILE A 340 -12.95 3.19 14.10
C ILE A 340 -11.59 3.37 13.43
N ALA A 341 -11.12 4.62 13.30
CA ALA A 341 -9.80 4.94 12.76
C ALA A 341 -8.67 4.24 13.54
N GLY A 342 -8.74 4.28 14.88
CA GLY A 342 -7.75 3.64 15.75
C GLY A 342 -7.75 2.11 15.60
N VAL A 343 -8.92 1.46 15.61
CA VAL A 343 -9.00 -0.02 15.48
C VAL A 343 -8.45 -0.47 14.14
N VAL A 344 -8.90 0.11 13.03
CA VAL A 344 -8.44 -0.30 11.70
C VAL A 344 -6.97 0.04 11.50
N GLY A 345 -6.51 1.21 11.98
CA GLY A 345 -5.11 1.62 11.87
C GLY A 345 -4.16 0.68 12.60
N PHE A 346 -4.42 0.40 13.89
CA PHE A 346 -3.60 -0.55 14.65
C PHE A 346 -3.65 -1.97 14.09
N THR A 347 -4.82 -2.40 13.61
CA THR A 347 -4.94 -3.71 12.96
C THR A 347 -4.09 -3.76 11.70
N ASN A 348 -4.08 -2.67 10.90
CA ASN A 348 -3.28 -2.60 9.69
C ASN A 348 -1.76 -2.59 9.97
N VAL A 349 -1.31 -1.90 11.01
CA VAL A 349 0.09 -1.99 11.49
C VAL A 349 0.49 -3.45 11.78
N CYS A 350 -0.43 -4.22 12.38
CA CYS A 350 -0.19 -5.61 12.75
C CYS A 350 -0.25 -6.57 11.55
N THR A 351 -1.14 -6.33 10.58
CA THR A 351 -1.38 -7.24 9.46
C THR A 351 -0.63 -6.87 8.20
N ALA A 352 -0.15 -5.64 8.10
CA ALA A 352 0.46 -5.03 6.91
C ALA A 352 -0.42 -5.18 5.63
N ASN A 353 -1.74 -5.33 5.83
CA ASN A 353 -2.71 -5.54 4.76
C ASN A 353 -4.01 -4.80 5.09
N ASN A 354 -4.36 -3.80 4.28
CA ASN A 354 -5.51 -2.94 4.49
C ASN A 354 -6.85 -3.70 4.41
N THR A 355 -7.01 -4.65 3.50
CA THR A 355 -8.23 -5.45 3.37
C THR A 355 -8.47 -6.33 4.60
N VAL A 356 -7.42 -7.03 5.05
CA VAL A 356 -7.48 -7.85 6.27
C VAL A 356 -7.77 -6.97 7.49
N ALA A 357 -7.13 -5.80 7.59
CA ALA A 357 -7.37 -4.87 8.68
C ALA A 357 -8.82 -4.40 8.75
N ILE A 358 -9.44 -4.10 7.60
CA ILE A 358 -10.87 -3.73 7.52
C ILE A 358 -11.76 -4.89 7.99
N ILE A 359 -11.52 -6.11 7.50
CA ILE A 359 -12.32 -7.28 7.85
C ILE A 359 -12.28 -7.55 9.36
N VAL A 360 -11.09 -7.51 9.95
CA VAL A 360 -10.90 -7.75 11.39
C VAL A 360 -11.52 -6.62 12.24
N ALA A 361 -11.36 -5.37 11.82
CA ALA A 361 -11.91 -4.21 12.51
C ALA A 361 -13.44 -4.08 12.36
N ALA A 362 -14.04 -4.74 11.37
CA ALA A 362 -15.40 -4.54 10.91
C ALA A 362 -16.45 -4.63 12.02
N LYS A 363 -16.42 -5.70 12.84
CA LYS A 363 -17.41 -5.93 13.90
C LYS A 363 -17.36 -4.84 14.97
N VAL A 364 -16.18 -4.52 15.47
CA VAL A 364 -15.99 -3.49 16.50
C VAL A 364 -16.39 -2.11 15.97
N SER A 365 -16.02 -1.82 14.72
CA SER A 365 -16.38 -0.55 14.05
C SER A 365 -17.89 -0.41 13.89
N ARG A 366 -18.60 -1.49 13.54
CA ARG A 366 -20.05 -1.50 13.46
C ARG A 366 -20.72 -1.28 14.82
N GLU A 367 -20.26 -1.97 15.86
CA GLU A 367 -20.76 -1.78 17.22
C GLU A 367 -20.55 -0.34 17.72
N LEU A 368 -19.39 0.27 17.43
CA LEU A 368 -19.12 1.67 17.77
C LEU A 368 -20.03 2.62 16.99
N ALA A 369 -20.21 2.38 15.70
CA ALA A 369 -21.07 3.20 14.84
C ALA A 369 -22.53 3.17 15.34
N GLU A 370 -23.09 1.98 15.58
CA GLU A 370 -24.48 1.80 16.06
C GLU A 370 -24.70 2.47 17.43
N ARG A 371 -23.76 2.32 18.37
CA ARG A 371 -23.87 2.92 19.72
C ARG A 371 -23.82 4.45 19.72
N HIS A 372 -23.09 5.03 18.80
CA HIS A 372 -22.83 6.49 18.80
C HIS A 372 -23.49 7.24 17.64
N GLY A 373 -24.37 6.58 16.87
CA GLY A 373 -25.15 7.22 15.81
C GLY A 373 -24.35 7.54 14.53
N VAL A 374 -23.20 6.92 14.32
CA VAL A 374 -22.42 7.04 13.06
C VAL A 374 -23.13 6.24 11.98
N THR A 375 -23.39 6.87 10.84
CA THR A 375 -24.05 6.19 9.72
C THR A 375 -23.19 5.09 9.13
N PRO A 376 -23.78 3.97 8.61
CA PRO A 376 -23.02 2.87 8.00
C PRO A 376 -22.06 3.31 6.89
N ARG A 377 -22.49 4.24 6.01
CA ARG A 377 -21.65 4.81 4.96
C ARG A 377 -20.42 5.55 5.50
N ARG A 378 -20.59 6.28 6.61
CA ARG A 378 -19.50 7.00 7.26
C ARG A 378 -18.55 6.04 7.97
N ALA A 379 -19.04 5.01 8.63
CA ALA A 379 -18.23 3.96 9.25
C ALA A 379 -17.40 3.22 8.19
N ALA A 380 -18.00 2.86 7.04
CA ALA A 380 -17.30 2.24 5.92
C ALA A 380 -16.21 3.18 5.34
N SER A 381 -16.52 4.48 5.20
CA SER A 381 -15.56 5.50 4.77
C SER A 381 -14.38 5.60 5.73
N MET A 382 -14.62 5.64 7.05
CA MET A 382 -13.54 5.72 8.05
C MET A 382 -12.65 4.46 8.04
N LEU A 383 -13.26 3.26 7.94
CA LEU A 383 -12.50 2.02 7.79
C LEU A 383 -11.56 2.05 6.58
N ASP A 384 -12.08 2.45 5.43
CA ASP A 384 -11.32 2.48 4.19
C ASP A 384 -10.25 3.58 4.19
N ILE A 385 -10.60 4.82 4.57
CA ILE A 385 -9.65 5.94 4.59
C ILE A 385 -8.48 5.66 5.53
N PHE A 386 -8.74 5.28 6.78
CA PHE A 386 -7.66 5.07 7.74
C PHE A 386 -6.86 3.79 7.50
N SER A 387 -7.44 2.77 6.85
CA SER A 387 -6.65 1.66 6.35
C SER A 387 -5.69 2.09 5.24
N CYS A 388 -6.15 2.89 4.27
CA CYS A 388 -5.29 3.45 3.21
C CYS A 388 -4.22 4.39 3.76
N VAL A 389 -4.55 5.26 4.73
CA VAL A 389 -3.58 6.14 5.40
C VAL A 389 -2.46 5.31 6.01
N VAL A 390 -2.80 4.34 6.85
CA VAL A 390 -1.79 3.53 7.54
C VAL A 390 -1.01 2.67 6.56
N GLN A 391 -1.67 2.04 5.58
CA GLN A 391 -1.01 1.21 4.58
C GLN A 391 0.03 1.99 3.76
N GLY A 392 -0.24 3.26 3.45
CA GLY A 392 0.70 4.12 2.75
C GLY A 392 1.83 4.69 3.62
N LEU A 393 1.79 4.49 4.94
CA LEU A 393 2.78 5.02 5.89
C LEU A 393 3.60 3.94 6.60
N ILE A 394 3.21 2.66 6.51
CA ILE A 394 3.96 1.57 7.13
C ILE A 394 5.08 1.06 6.21
N PRO A 395 6.34 1.05 6.67
CA PRO A 395 7.47 0.66 5.81
C PRO A 395 7.53 -0.86 5.52
N TRP A 396 6.85 -1.69 6.28
CA TRP A 396 6.70 -3.13 6.00
C TRP A 396 5.43 -3.45 5.22
N GLY A 397 4.70 -2.44 4.75
CA GLY A 397 3.55 -2.59 3.87
C GLY A 397 4.00 -2.98 2.46
N ALA A 398 3.16 -3.76 1.80
CA ALA A 398 3.44 -4.32 0.47
C ALA A 398 3.85 -3.26 -0.57
N GLN A 399 3.19 -2.10 -0.56
CA GLN A 399 3.42 -0.99 -1.48
C GLN A 399 4.80 -0.36 -1.29
N ALA A 400 5.17 -0.08 -0.03
CA ALA A 400 6.46 0.50 0.31
C ALA A 400 7.62 -0.47 -0.01
N LEU A 401 7.42 -1.76 0.24
CA LEU A 401 8.39 -2.81 -0.07
C LEU A 401 8.61 -2.95 -1.57
N LEU A 402 7.53 -2.97 -2.37
CA LEU A 402 7.64 -3.09 -3.83
C LEU A 402 8.36 -1.89 -4.45
N LEU A 403 7.99 -0.66 -4.04
CA LEU A 403 8.68 0.54 -4.48
C LEU A 403 10.14 0.57 -4.02
N GLY A 404 10.40 0.21 -2.77
CA GLY A 404 11.75 0.09 -2.23
C GLY A 404 12.63 -0.84 -3.07
N SER A 405 12.08 -2.00 -3.46
CA SER A 405 12.79 -2.97 -4.31
C SER A 405 13.06 -2.44 -5.72
N ILE A 406 12.07 -1.80 -6.38
CA ILE A 406 12.23 -1.29 -7.74
C ILE A 406 13.18 -0.10 -7.79
N PHE A 407 13.09 0.81 -6.82
CA PHE A 407 13.89 2.04 -6.75
C PHE A 407 15.24 1.84 -6.02
N ALA A 408 15.52 0.66 -5.47
CA ALA A 408 16.66 0.38 -4.60
C ALA A 408 16.73 1.36 -3.39
N LEU A 409 15.57 1.63 -2.77
CA LEU A 409 15.40 2.54 -1.64
C LEU A 409 14.95 1.80 -0.39
N SER A 410 15.38 2.27 0.78
CA SER A 410 14.80 1.76 2.03
C SER A 410 13.29 2.03 2.07
N PRO A 411 12.47 1.09 2.56
CA PRO A 411 11.04 1.30 2.68
C PRO A 411 10.67 2.53 3.53
N LEU A 412 11.51 2.87 4.52
CA LEU A 412 11.36 4.10 5.30
C LEU A 412 11.53 5.36 4.45
N ALA A 413 12.50 5.37 3.53
CA ALA A 413 12.68 6.50 2.61
C ALA A 413 11.44 6.64 1.72
N VAL A 414 10.89 5.54 1.19
CA VAL A 414 9.68 5.57 0.36
C VAL A 414 8.50 6.18 1.12
N VAL A 415 8.21 5.72 2.34
CA VAL A 415 7.07 6.23 3.11
C VAL A 415 7.28 7.66 3.62
N SER A 416 8.52 8.12 3.78
CA SER A 416 8.81 9.51 4.19
C SER A 416 8.30 10.55 3.19
N MET A 417 8.19 10.19 1.90
CA MET A 417 7.66 11.03 0.82
C MET A 417 6.26 10.59 0.34
N SER A 418 5.56 9.78 1.14
CA SER A 418 4.17 9.39 0.89
C SER A 418 3.21 10.53 1.25
N ILE A 419 3.20 11.60 0.43
CA ILE A 419 2.55 12.87 0.76
C ILE A 419 1.02 12.74 0.82
N TYR A 420 0.42 11.95 -0.10
CA TYR A 420 -1.04 11.81 -0.11
C TYR A 420 -1.60 11.10 1.13
N PRO A 421 -1.08 9.96 1.61
CA PRO A 421 -1.53 9.38 2.86
C PRO A 421 -1.42 10.33 4.06
N MET A 422 -0.38 11.16 4.13
CA MET A 422 -0.24 12.19 5.17
C MET A 422 -1.32 13.27 5.04
N ALA A 423 -1.52 13.80 3.82
CA ALA A 423 -2.55 14.79 3.54
C ALA A 423 -3.96 14.23 3.77
N LEU A 424 -4.20 12.95 3.40
CA LEU A 424 -5.46 12.25 3.65
C LEU A 424 -5.75 12.11 5.14
N ALA A 425 -4.73 11.79 5.95
CA ALA A 425 -4.87 11.72 7.41
C ALA A 425 -5.31 13.07 7.98
N LEU A 426 -4.66 14.16 7.57
CA LEU A 426 -5.02 15.52 8.00
C LEU A 426 -6.43 15.91 7.55
N SER A 427 -6.78 15.65 6.29
CA SER A 427 -8.11 15.91 5.74
C SER A 427 -9.20 15.09 6.45
N ALA A 428 -8.95 13.81 6.75
CA ALA A 428 -9.88 12.96 7.47
C ALA A 428 -10.08 13.43 8.92
N LEU A 429 -9.01 13.77 9.63
CA LEU A 429 -9.10 14.33 10.98
C LEU A 429 -9.85 15.67 10.95
N ALA A 430 -9.54 16.58 10.02
CA ALA A 430 -10.27 17.82 9.85
C ALA A 430 -11.78 17.56 9.61
N ALA A 431 -12.13 16.61 8.75
CA ALA A 431 -13.52 16.24 8.49
C ALA A 431 -14.25 15.69 9.73
N ILE A 432 -13.55 14.97 10.62
CA ILE A 432 -14.09 14.49 11.91
C ILE A 432 -14.39 15.69 12.83
N PHE A 433 -13.49 16.67 12.91
CA PHE A 433 -13.63 17.78 13.86
C PHE A 433 -14.55 18.90 13.36
N ILE A 434 -14.44 19.29 12.08
CA ILE A 434 -15.22 20.43 11.50
C ILE A 434 -16.70 20.08 11.37
N LYS A 435 -17.07 18.88 10.89
CA LYS A 435 -18.46 18.45 10.74
C LYS A 435 -19.29 18.62 12.02
N HIS A 436 -18.67 18.44 13.16
CA HIS A 436 -19.33 18.56 14.46
C HIS A 436 -19.49 20.00 14.95
N GLN A 437 -18.63 20.92 14.52
CA GLN A 437 -18.80 22.33 14.87
C GLN A 437 -20.03 22.92 14.17
N TRP A 438 -20.27 22.57 12.90
CA TRP A 438 -21.43 23.06 12.13
C TRP A 438 -22.78 22.53 12.63
N ARG A 439 -22.83 21.33 13.24
CA ARG A 439 -24.05 20.78 13.84
C ARG A 439 -24.37 21.35 15.23
N GLN A 440 -23.40 21.93 15.93
CA GLN A 440 -23.61 22.57 17.22
C GLN A 440 -23.97 24.07 17.09
N THR A 441 -23.73 24.67 15.91
CA THR A 441 -24.04 26.08 15.61
C THR A 441 -25.29 26.27 14.76
N ALA A 442 -25.89 25.17 14.24
CA ALA A 442 -27.16 25.15 13.53
C ALA A 442 -28.27 24.56 14.42
#